data_e9388b7c0ec5ce289b4da47f9a0eeacd
#
_entry.id   e9388b7c0ec5ce289b4da47f9a0eeacd
#
_cell.length_a   1.000
_cell.length_b   1.000
_cell.length_c   1.000
_cell.angle_alpha   90.00
_cell.angle_beta   90.00
_cell.angle_gamma   90.00
#
_symmetry.space_group_name_H-M   'P 1'
#
loop_
_entity.id
_entity.type
_entity.pdbx_description
1 polymer ?
#
loop_
_entity_poly.entity_id
_entity_poly.type
_entity_poly.pdbx_seq_one_letter_code
_entity_poly.pdbx_strand_id
1 'polypeptide(L)'
;MRTNILPGKTILLALSVVFVCLWFTVVSAQDNYEIQVYGSETVPRGVTMIELHNNFTAKGAKTTDDGTLPTNHAWHETIEITHGFNEWFETGFYIFTSARNGSGWDYVGSHIRPRFRIPPKWKWPVGVSLSQEIGWVRRQFSEDQWSWEIRPIVDKELGKWYLSFNPALERALSGPGKKRGFEFAPNFKVAYSVTKKVDAGLEYYGSLGPLSGFDPAREQTHQIFPAIDLNVSPKWEFNFGVGIGMTRSTDHLIFKMIVGRRFEFAKKKSQPTSSPE
;
A
#
# COMPACT_ATOMS: atom_id res chain seq x y z
N MET A 1 -13.85 -14.77 -66.43
CA MET A 1 -12.60 -14.78 -65.72
C MET A 1 -12.90 -14.72 -64.17
N ARG A 2 -12.82 -15.84 -63.48
CA ARG A 2 -13.02 -15.90 -62.02
C ARG A 2 -11.64 -15.88 -61.35
N THR A 3 -11.35 -14.85 -60.62
CA THR A 3 -10.12 -14.75 -59.80
C THR A 3 -10.33 -15.47 -58.47
N ASN A 4 -9.66 -16.62 -58.32
CA ASN A 4 -9.57 -17.34 -57.07
C ASN A 4 -8.68 -16.57 -56.07
N ILE A 5 -9.27 -16.05 -55.00
CA ILE A 5 -8.54 -15.50 -53.86
C ILE A 5 -8.21 -16.67 -52.94
N LEU A 6 -6.93 -16.93 -52.74
CA LEU A 6 -6.39 -18.00 -51.89
C LEU A 6 -6.72 -17.75 -50.43
N PRO A 7 -7.28 -18.73 -49.69
CA PRO A 7 -7.69 -18.57 -48.29
C PRO A 7 -6.54 -18.46 -47.29
N GLY A 8 -5.29 -18.67 -47.70
CA GLY A 8 -4.13 -18.68 -46.79
C GLY A 8 -3.73 -17.32 -46.21
N LYS A 9 -3.93 -16.21 -46.94
CA LYS A 9 -3.53 -14.88 -46.48
C LYS A 9 -4.43 -14.29 -45.41
N THR A 10 -5.72 -14.63 -45.44
CA THR A 10 -6.71 -14.16 -44.43
C THR A 10 -6.53 -14.88 -43.10
N ILE A 11 -6.16 -16.15 -43.11
CA ILE A 11 -5.87 -16.93 -41.90
C ILE A 11 -4.57 -16.46 -41.23
N LEU A 12 -3.54 -16.11 -42.04
CA LEU A 12 -2.28 -15.56 -41.49
C LEU A 12 -2.47 -14.19 -40.82
N LEU A 13 -3.32 -13.33 -41.39
CA LEU A 13 -3.65 -12.01 -40.84
C LEU A 13 -4.46 -12.14 -39.56
N ALA A 14 -5.41 -13.07 -39.49
CA ALA A 14 -6.20 -13.35 -38.27
C ALA A 14 -5.34 -13.95 -37.16
N LEU A 15 -4.40 -14.84 -37.44
CA LEU A 15 -3.44 -15.37 -36.50
C LEU A 15 -2.45 -14.32 -35.99
N SER A 16 -2.01 -13.39 -36.84
CA SER A 16 -1.12 -12.30 -36.44
C SER A 16 -1.83 -11.30 -35.52
N VAL A 17 -3.11 -11.02 -35.72
CA VAL A 17 -3.91 -10.14 -34.85
C VAL A 17 -4.19 -10.81 -33.51
N VAL A 18 -4.43 -12.13 -33.45
CA VAL A 18 -4.60 -12.89 -32.21
C VAL A 18 -3.28 -12.98 -31.42
N PHE A 19 -2.13 -13.06 -32.11
CA PHE A 19 -0.81 -13.14 -31.46
C PHE A 19 -0.33 -11.81 -30.89
N VAL A 20 -0.77 -10.66 -31.46
CA VAL A 20 -0.48 -9.31 -30.94
C VAL A 20 -1.33 -8.98 -29.71
N CYS A 21 -2.48 -9.65 -29.48
CA CYS A 21 -3.33 -9.45 -28.32
C CYS A 21 -2.91 -10.26 -27.07
N LEU A 22 -1.82 -11.04 -27.14
CA LEU A 22 -1.35 -11.89 -26.03
C LEU A 22 -0.14 -11.31 -25.26
N TRP A 23 0.27 -10.09 -25.57
CA TRP A 23 1.40 -9.47 -24.92
C TRP A 23 0.96 -8.22 -24.16
N PHE A 24 1.42 -8.15 -22.93
CA PHE A 24 1.30 -7.12 -21.90
C PHE A 24 0.22 -7.39 -20.84
N THR A 25 0.56 -8.30 -19.93
CA THR A 25 0.05 -8.23 -18.58
C THR A 25 1.19 -7.74 -17.69
N VAL A 26 1.42 -6.42 -17.63
CA VAL A 26 2.18 -5.85 -16.52
C VAL A 26 1.21 -5.87 -15.34
N VAL A 27 1.31 -6.88 -14.52
CA VAL A 27 0.60 -6.96 -13.25
C VAL A 27 1.39 -6.09 -12.27
N SER A 28 1.00 -4.83 -12.11
CA SER A 28 1.34 -4.08 -10.91
C SER A 28 0.44 -4.65 -9.80
N ALA A 29 0.91 -5.69 -9.11
CA ALA A 29 0.26 -6.12 -7.89
C ALA A 29 0.44 -4.99 -6.87
N GLN A 30 -0.66 -4.55 -6.23
CA GLN A 30 -0.56 -3.70 -5.05
C GLN A 30 0.50 -4.30 -4.13
N ASP A 31 1.32 -3.44 -3.55
CA ASP A 31 2.40 -3.87 -2.68
C ASP A 31 1.82 -4.61 -1.46
N ASN A 32 1.97 -5.94 -1.44
CA ASN A 32 1.48 -6.79 -0.36
C ASN A 32 2.22 -6.55 0.97
N TYR A 33 3.20 -5.66 0.97
CA TYR A 33 3.99 -5.33 2.16
C TYR A 33 3.32 -4.27 3.03
N GLU A 34 2.49 -3.38 2.44
CA GLU A 34 1.84 -2.28 3.13
C GLU A 34 0.36 -2.17 2.74
N ILE A 35 -0.50 -2.97 3.38
CA ILE A 35 -1.94 -2.95 3.14
C ILE A 35 -2.61 -2.13 4.23
N GLN A 36 -2.64 -0.79 4.06
CA GLN A 36 -3.21 0.15 5.03
C GLN A 36 -3.88 1.34 4.32
N VAL A 37 -5.07 1.71 4.77
CA VAL A 37 -5.68 3.00 4.43
C VAL A 37 -5.40 3.96 5.58
N TYR A 38 -4.59 4.97 5.30
CA TYR A 38 -4.14 5.93 6.31
C TYR A 38 -5.23 6.93 6.68
N GLY A 39 -5.26 7.30 7.97
CA GLY A 39 -5.87 8.53 8.44
C GLY A 39 -4.93 9.74 8.26
N SER A 40 -5.48 10.94 8.33
CA SER A 40 -4.71 12.18 8.20
C SER A 40 -3.84 12.51 9.41
N GLU A 41 -4.09 11.86 10.54
CA GLU A 41 -3.33 12.10 11.77
C GLU A 41 -1.88 11.66 11.64
N THR A 42 -0.97 12.45 12.21
CA THR A 42 0.45 12.11 12.34
C THR A 42 0.76 11.63 13.75
N VAL A 43 1.82 10.86 13.88
CA VAL A 43 2.36 10.47 15.19
C VAL A 43 2.68 11.74 16.00
N PRO A 44 2.28 11.83 17.27
CA PRO A 44 2.49 13.02 18.09
C PRO A 44 3.95 13.40 18.21
N ARG A 45 4.21 14.69 18.41
CA ARG A 45 5.58 15.22 18.57
C ARG A 45 6.38 14.49 19.62
N GLY A 46 7.57 13.99 19.24
CA GLY A 46 8.50 13.30 20.13
C GLY A 46 8.11 11.86 20.48
N VAL A 47 7.06 11.36 19.83
CA VAL A 47 6.65 9.96 19.92
C VAL A 47 7.22 9.20 18.73
N THR A 48 7.64 7.96 18.95
CA THR A 48 7.99 7.01 17.90
C THR A 48 6.97 5.89 17.91
N MET A 49 6.39 5.59 16.76
CA MET A 49 5.54 4.44 16.55
C MET A 49 6.33 3.35 15.82
N ILE A 50 6.20 2.13 16.28
CA ILE A 50 6.73 0.94 15.60
C ILE A 50 5.53 0.08 15.27
N GLU A 51 5.37 -0.24 13.97
CA GLU A 51 4.31 -1.07 13.46
C GLU A 51 4.90 -2.30 12.77
N LEU A 52 4.25 -3.43 13.00
CA LEU A 52 4.49 -4.66 12.29
C LEU A 52 3.27 -4.93 11.41
N HIS A 53 3.44 -4.83 10.11
CA HIS A 53 2.47 -5.28 9.13
C HIS A 53 2.82 -6.72 8.77
N ASN A 54 1.87 -7.62 8.93
CA ASN A 54 2.05 -9.03 8.64
C ASN A 54 0.93 -9.48 7.72
N ASN A 55 1.26 -9.78 6.48
CA ASN A 55 0.31 -10.12 5.44
C ASN A 55 0.64 -11.49 4.87
N PHE A 56 -0.37 -12.37 4.79
CA PHE A 56 -0.22 -13.69 4.21
C PHE A 56 -1.09 -13.84 2.97
N THR A 57 -0.47 -14.05 1.82
CA THR A 57 -1.17 -14.32 0.57
C THR A 57 -1.49 -15.80 0.46
N ALA A 58 -2.73 -16.18 0.81
CA ALA A 58 -3.18 -17.57 0.75
C ALA A 58 -3.50 -18.03 -0.66
N LYS A 59 -3.95 -17.11 -1.54
CA LYS A 59 -4.20 -17.36 -2.97
C LYS A 59 -3.71 -16.20 -3.79
N GLY A 60 -2.54 -16.35 -4.40
CA GLY A 60 -1.89 -15.35 -5.24
C GLY A 60 -1.34 -15.92 -6.53
N ALA A 61 -0.45 -15.16 -7.17
CA ALA A 61 0.28 -15.61 -8.36
C ALA A 61 1.12 -16.84 -8.04
N LYS A 62 0.99 -17.88 -8.87
CA LYS A 62 1.67 -19.19 -8.65
C LYS A 62 2.96 -19.34 -9.42
N THR A 63 3.16 -18.52 -10.44
CA THR A 63 4.31 -18.58 -11.34
C THR A 63 5.11 -17.30 -11.24
N THR A 64 6.41 -17.41 -11.45
CA THR A 64 7.30 -16.27 -11.63
C THR A 64 6.92 -15.54 -12.92
N ASP A 65 6.79 -14.23 -12.87
CA ASP A 65 6.56 -13.36 -14.01
C ASP A 65 7.74 -12.38 -14.16
N ASP A 66 8.32 -12.30 -15.35
CA ASP A 66 9.47 -11.45 -15.68
C ASP A 66 10.60 -11.45 -14.62
N GLY A 67 10.79 -12.60 -13.94
CA GLY A 67 11.80 -12.78 -12.90
C GLY A 67 11.37 -12.31 -11.51
N THR A 68 10.13 -11.88 -11.33
CA THR A 68 9.56 -11.60 -10.01
C THR A 68 9.01 -12.87 -9.37
N LEU A 69 9.23 -13.01 -8.07
CA LEU A 69 8.81 -14.18 -7.30
C LEU A 69 7.29 -14.22 -7.13
N PRO A 70 6.68 -15.43 -7.18
CA PRO A 70 5.23 -15.58 -7.01
C PRO A 70 4.79 -15.23 -5.59
N THR A 71 3.55 -14.73 -5.46
CA THR A 71 2.96 -14.32 -4.18
C THR A 71 2.20 -15.44 -3.48
N ASN A 72 1.85 -16.52 -4.19
CA ASN A 72 1.05 -17.61 -3.61
C ASN A 72 1.76 -18.30 -2.43
N HIS A 73 1.07 -18.36 -1.28
CA HIS A 73 1.60 -18.85 0.00
C HIS A 73 2.82 -18.08 0.51
N ALA A 74 2.93 -16.79 0.16
CA ALA A 74 3.98 -15.92 0.65
C ALA A 74 3.53 -15.16 1.90
N TRP A 75 4.44 -15.04 2.87
CA TRP A 75 4.38 -14.08 3.96
C TRP A 75 5.08 -12.80 3.52
N HIS A 76 4.46 -11.68 3.80
CA HIS A 76 4.98 -10.34 3.60
C HIS A 76 4.97 -9.64 4.95
N GLU A 77 6.14 -9.24 5.44
CA GLU A 77 6.26 -8.58 6.72
C GLU A 77 6.99 -7.26 6.56
N THR A 78 6.44 -6.22 7.19
CA THR A 78 7.00 -4.89 7.17
C THR A 78 7.17 -4.39 8.59
N ILE A 79 8.36 -3.93 8.91
CA ILE A 79 8.61 -3.14 10.11
C ILE A 79 8.60 -1.68 9.69
N GLU A 80 7.62 -0.92 10.17
CA GLU A 80 7.54 0.52 10.02
C GLU A 80 7.96 1.20 11.31
N ILE A 81 8.86 2.19 11.21
CA ILE A 81 9.31 3.02 12.33
C ILE A 81 8.99 4.46 11.97
N THR A 82 7.95 5.03 12.57
CA THR A 82 7.52 6.40 12.30
C THR A 82 7.78 7.29 13.50
N HIS A 83 8.41 8.46 13.27
CA HIS A 83 8.69 9.46 14.31
C HIS A 83 7.99 10.78 14.01
N GLY A 84 7.25 11.29 15.00
CA GLY A 84 6.62 12.61 14.96
C GLY A 84 7.58 13.71 15.40
N PHE A 85 7.96 14.61 14.49
CA PHE A 85 8.87 15.73 14.79
C PHE A 85 8.14 16.92 15.38
N ASN A 86 6.91 17.16 14.91
CA ASN A 86 6.05 18.24 15.39
C ASN A 86 4.57 17.90 15.11
N GLU A 87 3.64 18.85 15.32
CA GLU A 87 2.20 18.63 15.16
C GLU A 87 1.73 18.43 13.71
N TRP A 88 2.59 18.67 12.73
CA TRP A 88 2.24 18.65 11.31
C TRP A 88 3.20 17.85 10.42
N PHE A 89 4.25 17.26 11.01
CA PHE A 89 5.27 16.53 10.25
C PHE A 89 5.76 15.29 10.99
N GLU A 90 5.82 14.18 10.26
CA GLU A 90 6.44 12.92 10.66
C GLU A 90 7.24 12.32 9.53
N THR A 91 8.07 11.35 9.84
CA THR A 91 8.75 10.50 8.84
C THR A 91 8.70 9.04 9.28
N GLY A 92 8.26 8.17 8.38
CA GLY A 92 8.31 6.72 8.50
C GLY A 92 9.50 6.15 7.75
N PHE A 93 10.04 5.06 8.25
CA PHE A 93 11.04 4.22 7.60
C PHE A 93 10.55 2.79 7.61
N TYR A 94 10.63 2.12 6.45
CA TYR A 94 10.10 0.77 6.24
C TYR A 94 11.20 -0.21 5.91
N ILE A 95 11.11 -1.39 6.50
CA ILE A 95 11.94 -2.55 6.17
C ILE A 95 11.00 -3.67 5.75
N PHE A 96 11.06 -4.06 4.49
CA PHE A 96 10.25 -5.13 3.92
C PHE A 96 11.01 -6.45 3.93
N THR A 97 10.32 -7.49 4.36
CA THR A 97 10.80 -8.88 4.32
C THR A 97 9.72 -9.79 3.77
N SER A 98 10.11 -10.92 3.24
CA SER A 98 9.17 -11.93 2.74
C SER A 98 9.69 -13.33 2.98
N ALA A 99 8.79 -14.26 3.28
CA ALA A 99 9.11 -15.67 3.38
C ALA A 99 8.19 -16.50 2.47
N ARG A 100 8.75 -17.55 1.89
CA ARG A 100 8.06 -18.51 1.02
C ARG A 100 8.45 -19.93 1.39
N ASN A 101 7.59 -20.90 1.04
CA ASN A 101 7.91 -22.30 1.26
C ASN A 101 9.26 -22.66 0.63
N GLY A 102 10.20 -23.11 1.46
CA GLY A 102 11.52 -23.58 1.04
C GLY A 102 12.61 -22.53 0.91
N SER A 103 12.33 -21.21 1.05
CA SER A 103 13.35 -20.16 0.89
C SER A 103 13.71 -19.40 2.18
N GLY A 104 12.94 -19.57 3.29
CA GLY A 104 13.16 -18.79 4.51
C GLY A 104 12.77 -17.31 4.33
N TRP A 105 13.29 -16.43 5.21
CA TRP A 105 13.07 -14.98 5.16
C TRP A 105 14.09 -14.29 4.30
N ASP A 106 13.61 -13.48 3.36
CA ASP A 106 14.40 -12.63 2.49
C ASP A 106 14.16 -11.15 2.80
N TYR A 107 15.23 -10.34 2.81
CA TYR A 107 15.08 -8.90 2.74
C TYR A 107 14.60 -8.50 1.35
N VAL A 108 13.56 -7.70 1.29
CA VAL A 108 12.89 -7.27 0.06
C VAL A 108 13.33 -5.88 -0.36
N GLY A 109 13.26 -4.92 0.56
CA GLY A 109 13.56 -3.52 0.27
C GLY A 109 13.28 -2.61 1.45
N SER A 110 13.41 -1.31 1.21
CA SER A 110 13.15 -0.27 2.22
C SER A 110 12.61 0.98 1.58
N HIS A 111 11.71 1.65 2.29
CA HIS A 111 11.13 2.94 1.89
C HIS A 111 11.32 4.00 2.99
N ILE A 112 11.26 5.25 2.58
CA ILE A 112 11.17 6.40 3.48
C ILE A 112 9.93 7.22 3.13
N ARG A 113 9.16 7.60 4.16
CA ARG A 113 7.85 8.24 4.00
C ARG A 113 7.72 9.52 4.85
N PRO A 114 8.19 10.69 4.37
CA PRO A 114 7.80 11.97 4.96
C PRO A 114 6.31 12.23 4.75
N ARG A 115 5.61 12.67 5.81
CA ARG A 115 4.19 13.03 5.77
C ARG A 115 3.94 14.35 6.47
N PHE A 116 3.13 15.19 5.83
CA PHE A 116 2.72 16.51 6.30
C PHE A 116 1.21 16.52 6.50
N ARG A 117 0.73 17.03 7.62
CA ARG A 117 -0.71 17.24 7.88
C ARG A 117 -1.06 18.71 8.03
N ILE A 118 -2.31 19.05 7.76
CA ILE A 118 -2.85 20.34 8.16
C ILE A 118 -2.96 20.37 9.68
N PRO A 119 -2.37 21.38 10.36
CA PRO A 119 -2.38 21.46 11.81
C PRO A 119 -3.81 21.51 12.38
N PRO A 120 -4.14 20.75 13.45
CA PRO A 120 -5.48 20.73 14.05
C PRO A 120 -5.97 22.12 14.50
N LYS A 121 -5.07 23.03 14.85
CA LYS A 121 -5.39 24.41 15.25
C LYS A 121 -6.10 25.23 14.17
N TRP A 122 -5.99 24.82 12.89
CA TRP A 122 -6.68 25.49 11.78
C TRP A 122 -8.15 25.09 11.67
N LYS A 123 -8.60 24.08 12.45
CA LYS A 123 -10.00 23.64 12.55
C LYS A 123 -10.67 23.38 11.18
N TRP A 124 -9.95 22.76 10.26
CA TRP A 124 -10.53 22.38 8.99
C TRP A 124 -11.69 21.38 9.20
N PRO A 125 -12.71 21.40 8.31
CA PRO A 125 -13.89 20.53 8.46
C PRO A 125 -13.59 19.05 8.21
N VAL A 126 -12.42 18.75 7.64
CA VAL A 126 -11.90 17.40 7.38
C VAL A 126 -10.43 17.34 7.78
N GLY A 127 -9.96 16.17 8.14
CA GLY A 127 -8.54 15.91 8.27
C GLY A 127 -7.88 15.83 6.89
N VAL A 128 -6.69 16.41 6.74
CA VAL A 128 -5.93 16.37 5.47
C VAL A 128 -4.46 16.19 5.77
N SER A 129 -3.83 15.27 5.08
CA SER A 129 -2.38 15.13 5.05
C SER A 129 -1.88 14.76 3.65
N LEU A 130 -0.60 14.98 3.43
CA LEU A 130 0.12 14.60 2.21
C LEU A 130 1.30 13.73 2.59
N SER A 131 1.25 12.48 2.20
CA SER A 131 2.35 11.54 2.29
C SER A 131 3.12 11.51 0.98
N GLN A 132 4.42 11.34 1.09
CA GLN A 132 5.28 11.00 -0.04
C GLN A 132 6.15 9.83 0.37
N GLU A 133 6.35 8.89 -0.52
CA GLU A 133 7.14 7.72 -0.26
C GLU A 133 8.11 7.47 -1.39
N ILE A 134 9.38 7.27 -1.06
CA ILE A 134 10.43 6.88 -2.00
C ILE A 134 11.02 5.59 -1.49
N GLY A 135 11.10 4.61 -2.37
CA GLY A 135 11.56 3.30 -2.00
C GLY A 135 12.39 2.59 -3.02
N TRP A 136 13.09 1.58 -2.51
CA TRP A 136 13.85 0.65 -3.30
C TRP A 136 13.53 -0.79 -2.89
N VAL A 137 13.33 -1.64 -3.92
CA VAL A 137 12.99 -3.05 -3.79
C VAL A 137 13.93 -3.88 -4.66
N ARG A 138 14.32 -5.07 -4.18
CA ARG A 138 15.17 -5.98 -4.95
C ARG A 138 14.45 -6.50 -6.19
N ARG A 139 15.20 -6.67 -7.29
CA ARG A 139 14.69 -7.08 -8.61
C ARG A 139 13.80 -8.33 -8.58
N GLN A 140 14.09 -9.29 -7.71
CA GLN A 140 13.28 -10.51 -7.59
C GLN A 140 11.90 -10.32 -6.97
N PHE A 141 11.59 -9.13 -6.44
CA PHE A 141 10.29 -8.80 -5.86
C PHE A 141 9.54 -7.72 -6.66
N SER A 142 10.25 -6.94 -7.47
CA SER A 142 9.66 -5.95 -8.39
C SER A 142 10.58 -5.71 -9.58
N GLU A 143 10.00 -5.62 -10.77
CA GLU A 143 10.73 -5.18 -11.97
C GLU A 143 11.17 -3.73 -11.85
N ASP A 144 10.34 -2.91 -11.18
CA ASP A 144 10.55 -1.50 -10.94
C ASP A 144 11.19 -1.31 -9.56
N GLN A 145 12.53 -1.37 -9.51
CA GLN A 145 13.25 -1.38 -8.24
C GLN A 145 13.12 -0.07 -7.44
N TRP A 146 13.02 1.07 -8.11
CA TRP A 146 12.82 2.37 -7.49
C TRP A 146 11.44 2.92 -7.81
N SER A 147 10.72 3.35 -6.79
CA SER A 147 9.39 3.93 -6.89
C SER A 147 9.28 5.22 -6.10
N TRP A 148 8.31 6.03 -6.49
CA TRP A 148 7.87 7.22 -5.79
C TRP A 148 6.36 7.24 -5.75
N GLU A 149 5.81 7.41 -4.54
CA GLU A 149 4.39 7.60 -4.32
C GLU A 149 4.12 8.99 -3.75
N ILE A 150 3.03 9.61 -4.21
CA ILE A 150 2.43 10.81 -3.66
C ILE A 150 1.01 10.42 -3.23
N ARG A 151 0.73 10.47 -1.93
CA ARG A 151 -0.56 10.05 -1.36
C ARG A 151 -1.21 11.20 -0.59
N PRO A 152 -2.12 11.97 -1.21
CA PRO A 152 -3.05 12.80 -0.46
C PRO A 152 -3.94 11.91 0.42
N ILE A 153 -4.24 12.36 1.63
CA ILE A 153 -5.10 11.66 2.59
C ILE A 153 -6.14 12.65 3.06
N VAL A 154 -7.40 12.27 2.93
CA VAL A 154 -8.54 13.06 3.43
C VAL A 154 -9.42 12.15 4.26
N ASP A 155 -9.68 12.53 5.50
CA ASP A 155 -10.52 11.73 6.39
C ASP A 155 -11.54 12.57 7.17
N LYS A 156 -12.55 11.89 7.70
CA LYS A 156 -13.56 12.50 8.53
C LYS A 156 -14.25 11.50 9.45
N GLU A 157 -14.46 11.93 10.70
CA GLU A 157 -15.39 11.29 11.62
C GLU A 157 -16.79 11.93 11.49
N LEU A 158 -17.82 11.10 11.36
CA LEU A 158 -19.25 11.48 11.28
C LEU A 158 -20.04 10.65 12.31
N GLY A 159 -20.07 11.13 13.54
CA GLY A 159 -20.66 10.39 14.65
C GLY A 159 -19.90 9.09 14.93
N LYS A 160 -20.53 7.95 14.60
CA LYS A 160 -19.89 6.63 14.74
C LYS A 160 -19.19 6.14 13.46
N TRP A 161 -19.28 6.90 12.38
CA TRP A 161 -18.66 6.55 11.12
C TRP A 161 -17.31 7.23 10.98
N TYR A 162 -16.34 6.50 10.50
CA TYR A 162 -15.05 7.00 10.04
C TYR A 162 -14.90 6.74 8.55
N LEU A 163 -14.50 7.77 7.83
CA LEU A 163 -14.27 7.72 6.39
C LEU A 163 -12.86 8.21 6.12
N SER A 164 -12.10 7.48 5.30
CA SER A 164 -10.80 7.93 4.79
C SER A 164 -10.67 7.62 3.31
N PHE A 165 -10.10 8.56 2.56
CA PHE A 165 -9.79 8.45 1.14
C PHE A 165 -8.34 8.84 0.87
N ASN A 166 -7.60 7.94 0.24
CA ASN A 166 -6.18 8.09 -0.10
C ASN A 166 -6.00 7.91 -1.63
N PRO A 167 -6.18 8.96 -2.45
CA PRO A 167 -5.92 8.90 -3.89
C PRO A 167 -4.41 8.92 -4.16
N ALA A 168 -3.75 7.78 -4.09
CA ALA A 168 -2.32 7.69 -4.34
C ALA A 168 -1.99 7.82 -5.83
N LEU A 169 -0.86 8.47 -6.11
CA LEU A 169 -0.21 8.55 -7.40
C LEU A 169 1.15 7.88 -7.29
N GLU A 170 1.33 6.77 -7.96
CA GLU A 170 2.55 5.97 -7.95
C GLU A 170 3.34 6.18 -9.22
N ARG A 171 4.66 6.15 -9.14
CA ARG A 171 5.55 6.25 -10.30
C ARG A 171 6.77 5.37 -10.13
N ALA A 172 7.00 4.48 -11.09
CA ALA A 172 8.27 3.81 -11.22
C ALA A 172 9.37 4.80 -11.66
N LEU A 173 10.48 4.83 -10.92
CA LEU A 173 11.65 5.66 -11.24
C LEU A 173 12.71 4.86 -12.03
N SER A 174 12.64 3.53 -11.99
CA SER A 174 13.50 2.60 -12.73
C SER A 174 12.64 1.46 -13.29
N GLY A 175 13.23 0.61 -14.13
CA GLY A 175 12.55 -0.54 -14.72
C GLY A 175 11.59 -0.19 -15.88
N PRO A 176 10.82 -1.18 -16.35
CA PRO A 176 9.92 -1.02 -17.50
C PRO A 176 8.75 -0.06 -17.22
N GLY A 177 8.22 -0.06 -16.00
CA GLY A 177 7.11 0.80 -15.56
C GLY A 177 7.43 2.30 -15.60
N LYS A 178 8.72 2.69 -15.63
CA LYS A 178 9.11 4.11 -15.75
C LYS A 178 8.45 4.83 -16.93
N LYS A 179 8.17 4.11 -18.02
CA LYS A 179 7.55 4.67 -19.24
C LYS A 179 6.04 4.90 -19.09
N ARG A 180 5.40 4.29 -18.10
CA ARG A 180 3.96 4.40 -17.86
C ARG A 180 3.56 5.74 -17.23
N GLY A 181 4.51 6.46 -16.62
CA GLY A 181 4.26 7.73 -15.95
C GLY A 181 3.70 7.55 -14.54
N PHE A 182 2.80 8.45 -14.13
CA PHE A 182 2.06 8.29 -12.88
C PHE A 182 0.88 7.36 -13.07
N GLU A 183 0.74 6.41 -12.16
CA GLU A 183 -0.39 5.49 -12.06
C GLU A 183 -1.30 5.90 -10.90
N PHE A 184 -2.60 5.67 -11.04
CA PHE A 184 -3.58 6.04 -10.03
C PHE A 184 -4.00 4.84 -9.21
N ALA A 185 -3.71 4.91 -7.90
CA ALA A 185 -4.02 3.87 -6.93
C ALA A 185 -4.93 4.41 -5.80
N PRO A 186 -6.26 4.46 -6.02
CA PRO A 186 -7.20 4.94 -5.02
C PRO A 186 -7.42 3.90 -3.92
N ASN A 187 -7.28 4.33 -2.65
CA ASN A 187 -7.61 3.51 -1.49
C ASN A 187 -8.62 4.25 -0.62
N PHE A 188 -9.58 3.53 -0.03
CA PHE A 188 -10.50 4.14 0.92
C PHE A 188 -10.96 3.16 2.00
N LYS A 189 -11.39 3.74 3.14
CA LYS A 189 -11.91 3.03 4.30
C LYS A 189 -13.21 3.63 4.74
N VAL A 190 -14.17 2.77 5.04
CA VAL A 190 -15.41 3.11 5.74
C VAL A 190 -15.49 2.21 6.96
N ALA A 191 -15.47 2.77 8.16
CA ALA A 191 -15.58 2.02 9.40
C ALA A 191 -16.69 2.56 10.30
N TYR A 192 -17.24 1.70 11.13
CA TYR A 192 -18.29 2.03 12.11
C TYR A 192 -17.84 1.60 13.49
N SER A 193 -17.92 2.51 14.46
CA SER A 193 -17.63 2.25 15.87
C SER A 193 -18.73 1.41 16.50
N VAL A 194 -18.54 0.08 16.48
CA VAL A 194 -19.47 -0.89 17.09
C VAL A 194 -19.49 -0.73 18.61
N THR A 195 -18.31 -0.54 19.18
CA THR A 195 -18.11 -0.21 20.60
C THR A 195 -17.02 0.86 20.72
N LYS A 196 -16.76 1.36 21.94
CA LYS A 196 -15.63 2.29 22.18
C LYS A 196 -14.24 1.67 21.92
N LYS A 197 -14.18 0.36 21.75
CA LYS A 197 -12.91 -0.39 21.58
C LYS A 197 -12.82 -1.14 20.25
N VAL A 198 -13.89 -1.18 19.48
CA VAL A 198 -13.96 -1.98 18.24
C VAL A 198 -14.63 -1.18 17.16
N ASP A 199 -13.89 -0.93 16.10
CA ASP A 199 -14.42 -0.44 14.84
C ASP A 199 -14.41 -1.59 13.82
N ALA A 200 -15.49 -1.71 13.05
CA ALA A 200 -15.60 -2.69 11.98
C ALA A 200 -15.95 -1.97 10.68
N GLY A 201 -15.32 -2.39 9.58
CA GLY A 201 -15.51 -1.68 8.32
C GLY A 201 -15.05 -2.43 7.10
N LEU A 202 -15.01 -1.70 6.01
CA LEU A 202 -14.50 -2.14 4.72
C LEU A 202 -13.37 -1.21 4.28
N GLU A 203 -12.32 -1.79 3.78
CA GLU A 203 -11.24 -1.11 3.11
C GLU A 203 -11.21 -1.56 1.66
N TYR A 204 -10.96 -0.64 0.75
CA TYR A 204 -10.77 -0.89 -0.66
C TYR A 204 -9.39 -0.42 -1.07
N TYR A 205 -8.74 -1.23 -1.91
CA TYR A 205 -7.46 -0.94 -2.52
C TYR A 205 -7.56 -1.16 -4.01
N GLY A 206 -7.15 -0.14 -4.77
CA GLY A 206 -7.20 -0.18 -6.23
C GLY A 206 -5.89 0.27 -6.86
N SER A 207 -5.61 -0.24 -8.06
CA SER A 207 -4.66 0.33 -9.00
C SER A 207 -5.31 0.32 -10.37
N LEU A 208 -5.53 1.51 -10.93
CA LEU A 208 -6.26 1.67 -12.18
C LEU A 208 -5.33 1.79 -13.38
N GLY A 209 -4.02 1.93 -13.13
CA GLY A 209 -3.01 2.14 -14.15
C GLY A 209 -2.72 3.61 -14.46
N PRO A 210 -2.06 3.90 -15.59
CA PRO A 210 -1.55 5.22 -15.92
C PRO A 210 -2.63 6.30 -16.04
N LEU A 211 -2.36 7.50 -15.54
CA LEU A 211 -3.23 8.65 -15.70
C LEU A 211 -3.45 9.06 -17.18
N SER A 212 -2.54 8.69 -18.06
CA SER A 212 -2.66 8.93 -19.50
C SER A 212 -3.71 8.05 -20.17
N GLY A 213 -4.16 6.99 -19.53
CA GLY A 213 -5.16 6.03 -20.00
C GLY A 213 -5.16 4.82 -19.10
N PHE A 214 -6.24 4.64 -18.31
CA PHE A 214 -6.37 3.52 -17.38
C PHE A 214 -6.29 2.18 -18.08
N ASP A 215 -5.75 1.20 -17.39
CA ASP A 215 -5.68 -0.17 -17.88
C ASP A 215 -7.10 -0.76 -18.06
N PRO A 216 -7.27 -1.77 -18.93
CA PRO A 216 -8.52 -2.51 -19.02
C PRO A 216 -8.94 -3.05 -17.65
N ALA A 217 -10.23 -3.01 -17.32
CA ALA A 217 -10.75 -3.36 -15.98
C ALA A 217 -10.27 -4.75 -15.46
N ARG A 218 -10.02 -5.71 -16.35
CA ARG A 218 -9.49 -7.04 -15.99
C ARG A 218 -8.01 -7.02 -15.55
N GLU A 219 -7.26 -5.97 -15.92
CA GLU A 219 -5.84 -5.76 -15.65
C GLU A 219 -5.62 -4.78 -14.48
N GLN A 220 -6.68 -4.07 -14.06
CA GLN A 220 -6.66 -3.23 -12.88
C GLN A 220 -6.65 -4.10 -11.61
N THR A 221 -6.05 -3.57 -10.54
CA THR A 221 -6.11 -4.18 -9.21
C THR A 221 -7.34 -3.68 -8.47
N HIS A 222 -8.14 -4.59 -7.93
CA HIS A 222 -9.28 -4.30 -7.07
C HIS A 222 -9.35 -5.30 -5.94
N GLN A 223 -9.18 -4.83 -4.69
CA GLN A 223 -9.27 -5.65 -3.49
C GLN A 223 -10.20 -5.02 -2.47
N ILE A 224 -10.98 -5.83 -1.79
CA ILE A 224 -11.84 -5.43 -0.67
C ILE A 224 -11.42 -6.21 0.56
N PHE A 225 -11.29 -5.49 1.69
CA PHE A 225 -10.95 -6.04 2.99
C PHE A 225 -12.05 -5.71 4.00
N PRO A 226 -12.97 -6.62 4.35
CA PRO A 226 -13.59 -6.59 5.66
C PRO A 226 -12.50 -6.52 6.73
N ALA A 227 -12.56 -5.50 7.58
CA ALA A 227 -11.50 -5.24 8.56
C ALA A 227 -12.07 -4.82 9.92
N ILE A 228 -11.27 -5.05 10.96
CA ILE A 228 -11.58 -4.69 12.35
C ILE A 228 -10.39 -3.95 12.91
N ASP A 229 -10.64 -2.78 13.52
CA ASP A 229 -9.66 -2.06 14.33
C ASP A 229 -9.98 -2.27 15.82
N LEU A 230 -8.95 -2.54 16.63
CA LEU A 230 -9.10 -2.68 18.06
C LEU A 230 -8.44 -1.51 18.79
N ASN A 231 -9.25 -0.64 19.36
CA ASN A 231 -8.87 0.55 20.13
C ASN A 231 -8.71 0.22 21.61
N VAL A 232 -7.78 -0.70 21.95
CA VAL A 232 -7.60 -1.18 23.33
C VAL A 232 -6.89 -0.16 24.21
N SER A 233 -6.05 0.70 23.62
CA SER A 233 -5.26 1.73 24.33
C SER A 233 -4.73 2.76 23.32
N PRO A 234 -4.55 4.04 23.71
CA PRO A 234 -3.93 5.05 22.86
C PRO A 234 -2.47 4.72 22.45
N LYS A 235 -1.84 3.76 23.15
CA LYS A 235 -0.46 3.33 22.86
C LYS A 235 -0.38 2.18 21.87
N TRP A 236 -1.49 1.51 21.60
CA TRP A 236 -1.52 0.33 20.74
C TRP A 236 -2.47 0.55 19.57
N GLU A 237 -2.08 0.04 18.43
CA GLU A 237 -2.88 -0.04 17.23
C GLU A 237 -2.96 -1.50 16.78
N PHE A 238 -4.17 -1.93 16.42
CA PHE A 238 -4.40 -3.26 15.88
C PHE A 238 -5.41 -3.14 14.74
N ASN A 239 -5.06 -3.66 13.59
CA ASN A 239 -5.96 -3.81 12.46
C ASN A 239 -5.84 -5.22 11.92
N PHE A 240 -6.97 -5.86 11.65
CA PHE A 240 -7.06 -7.20 11.08
C PHE A 240 -8.02 -7.18 9.91
N GLY A 241 -7.68 -7.86 8.83
CA GLY A 241 -8.54 -7.90 7.66
C GLY A 241 -8.35 -9.15 6.82
N VAL A 242 -9.38 -9.46 6.02
CA VAL A 242 -9.35 -10.54 5.04
C VAL A 242 -9.60 -9.93 3.66
N GLY A 243 -8.59 -9.99 2.80
CA GLY A 243 -8.62 -9.43 1.46
C GLY A 243 -9.17 -10.38 0.43
N ILE A 244 -10.09 -9.88 -0.38
CA ILE A 244 -10.69 -10.57 -1.51
C ILE A 244 -10.35 -9.80 -2.78
N GLY A 245 -9.53 -10.40 -3.64
CA GLY A 245 -9.20 -9.85 -4.95
C GLY A 245 -10.28 -10.14 -5.98
N MET A 246 -10.70 -9.11 -6.71
CA MET A 246 -11.84 -9.18 -7.64
C MET A 246 -11.44 -9.30 -9.11
N THR A 247 -10.18 -9.09 -9.45
CA THR A 247 -9.67 -9.15 -10.82
C THR A 247 -8.57 -10.20 -10.98
N ARG A 248 -8.18 -10.48 -12.21
CA ARG A 248 -7.09 -11.46 -12.49
C ARG A 248 -5.72 -10.97 -12.04
N SER A 249 -5.52 -9.64 -12.04
CA SER A 249 -4.27 -8.99 -11.66
C SER A 249 -4.12 -8.84 -10.15
N THR A 250 -5.05 -9.40 -9.37
CA THR A 250 -5.10 -9.23 -7.93
C THR A 250 -4.88 -10.56 -7.22
N ASP A 251 -4.11 -10.58 -6.15
CA ASP A 251 -4.08 -11.74 -5.25
C ASP A 251 -5.49 -11.97 -4.67
N HIS A 252 -5.98 -13.21 -4.77
CA HIS A 252 -7.41 -13.49 -4.54
C HIS A 252 -7.79 -13.63 -3.07
N LEU A 253 -6.83 -14.01 -2.20
CA LEU A 253 -7.09 -14.15 -0.76
C LEU A 253 -5.86 -13.78 0.03
N ILE A 254 -5.99 -12.73 0.83
CA ILE A 254 -4.93 -12.21 1.69
C ILE A 254 -5.47 -12.09 3.12
N PHE A 255 -4.68 -12.48 4.09
CA PHE A 255 -4.91 -12.17 5.50
C PHE A 255 -3.93 -11.07 5.90
N LYS A 256 -4.44 -9.99 6.48
CA LYS A 256 -3.60 -8.91 6.98
C LYS A 256 -3.74 -8.73 8.47
N MET A 257 -2.64 -8.34 9.11
CA MET A 257 -2.58 -7.92 10.49
C MET A 257 -1.60 -6.76 10.63
N ILE A 258 -2.02 -5.69 11.30
CA ILE A 258 -1.14 -4.60 11.71
C ILE A 258 -1.16 -4.55 13.23
N VAL A 259 0.03 -4.50 13.83
CA VAL A 259 0.21 -4.30 15.26
C VAL A 259 1.19 -3.15 15.46
N GLY A 260 0.71 -2.04 16.00
CA GLY A 260 1.50 -0.85 16.25
C GLY A 260 1.62 -0.50 17.72
N ARG A 261 2.77 0.07 18.13
CA ARG A 261 2.99 0.57 19.47
C ARG A 261 3.70 1.91 19.45
N ARG A 262 3.15 2.86 20.24
CA ARG A 262 3.71 4.19 20.45
C ARG A 262 4.63 4.20 21.65
N PHE A 263 5.84 4.75 21.48
CA PHE A 263 6.86 4.92 22.50
C PHE A 263 7.12 6.41 22.71
N GLU A 264 6.96 6.85 23.95
CA GLU A 264 7.31 8.20 24.40
C GLU A 264 8.68 8.13 25.06
N PHE A 265 9.69 8.72 24.44
CA PHE A 265 11.00 8.85 25.07
C PHE A 265 10.96 10.06 26.02
N ALA A 266 10.85 9.82 27.33
CA ALA A 266 10.84 10.86 28.34
C ALA A 266 12.10 11.72 28.21
N LYS A 267 11.95 13.04 28.01
CA LYS A 267 13.06 13.98 28.21
C LYS A 267 13.54 13.83 29.67
N LYS A 268 14.78 13.38 29.88
CA LYS A 268 15.44 13.46 31.15
C LYS A 268 15.32 14.91 31.63
N LYS A 269 14.52 15.17 32.69
CA LYS A 269 14.50 16.48 33.33
C LYS A 269 15.93 16.72 33.79
N SER A 270 16.59 17.72 33.22
CA SER A 270 17.85 18.23 33.81
C SER A 270 17.51 18.65 35.24
N GLN A 271 18.07 17.94 36.22
CA GLN A 271 18.03 18.43 37.58
C GLN A 271 18.70 19.80 37.62
N PRO A 272 18.08 20.81 38.24
CA PRO A 272 18.78 22.05 38.46
C PRO A 272 20.04 21.71 39.27
N THR A 273 21.21 22.06 38.79
CA THR A 273 22.44 22.05 39.54
C THR A 273 22.23 23.02 40.69
N SER A 274 22.06 22.48 41.93
CA SER A 274 22.15 23.25 43.14
C SER A 274 23.57 23.80 43.18
N SER A 275 23.71 25.12 43.06
CA SER A 275 24.95 25.84 43.34
C SER A 275 25.26 25.63 44.83
N PRO A 276 26.49 25.22 45.18
CA PRO A 276 26.90 25.31 46.59
C PRO A 276 27.11 26.76 46.96
N GLU A 277 26.51 27.17 48.08
CA GLU A 277 26.86 28.43 48.79
C GLU A 277 28.26 28.37 49.36
#